data_d84c3f98e8fc0178e53cf4ed36264776
#
_entry.id   d84c3f98e8fc0178e53cf4ed36264776
#
_cell.length_a   1.000
_cell.length_b   1.000
_cell.length_c   1.000
_cell.angle_alpha   90.00
_cell.angle_beta   90.00
_cell.angle_gamma   90.00
#
_symmetry.space_group_name_H-M   'P 1'
#
loop_
_entity.id
_entity.type
_entity.pdbx_description
1 polymer ?
#
loop_
_entity_poly.entity_id
_entity_poly.type
_entity_poly.pdbx_seq_one_letter_code
_entity_poly.pdbx_strand_id
1 'polypeptide(L)'
;MTVAAGILFRSPNGNCLFCRRTDGLGWCIPGGVKKDHETIESCAVRECLEETGYLTGHAGKLLTRRVRDDVDYTTFLYDCDDEFVPKLNHEHDAHVWLNPAHADSINLHPGCHIALQKMAGMNELELATAIRDGELVSPQYIENVMLVDMRISGTGFSYRPKLNEWVYRRDTVYLTPEFLGRCSGIPIILEHPSTQILNSDEFSKRVVGTMFLPYPKGDEVWGIAKIYDRRAQIAVNDFELSTSPSVVFRDTKVNYNIEMEDGSNLLVEGNPSFVDHLAICEKGVWDKGGDASGIRIDSEATGEPREKIVTAKPDQGGHLPEPNLPIPGGNESPAEPMQGIPPGLMGLADNMSQLVKRLDKFMARKDLMVR
;
A
#
# COMPACT_ATOMS: atom_id res chain seq x y z
N MET A 1 0.82 -20.12 5.31
CA MET A 1 -0.27 -19.13 5.49
C MET A 1 -1.57 -19.79 5.09
N THR A 2 -2.54 -19.87 5.99
CA THR A 2 -3.88 -20.42 5.75
C THR A 2 -4.74 -19.35 5.10
N VAL A 3 -5.37 -19.67 3.98
CA VAL A 3 -6.28 -18.76 3.28
C VAL A 3 -7.70 -19.18 3.59
N ALA A 4 -8.58 -18.25 3.97
CA ALA A 4 -9.96 -18.49 4.34
C ALA A 4 -10.89 -17.38 3.88
N ALA A 5 -12.18 -17.68 3.74
CA ALA A 5 -13.18 -16.70 3.36
C ALA A 5 -14.54 -16.98 4.00
N GLY A 6 -15.35 -15.91 4.15
CA GLY A 6 -16.70 -16.03 4.67
C GLY A 6 -17.63 -14.93 4.17
N ILE A 7 -18.91 -15.11 4.46
CA ILE A 7 -19.98 -14.17 4.06
C ILE A 7 -20.65 -13.57 5.29
N LEU A 8 -20.64 -12.25 5.38
CA LEU A 8 -21.49 -11.49 6.29
C LEU A 8 -22.80 -11.20 5.59
N PHE A 9 -23.86 -11.86 6.00
CA PHE A 9 -25.21 -11.57 5.51
C PHE A 9 -25.78 -10.33 6.16
N ARG A 10 -26.41 -9.48 5.35
CA ARG A 10 -27.18 -8.32 5.83
C ARG A 10 -28.61 -8.40 5.31
N SER A 11 -29.58 -8.33 6.23
CA SER A 11 -31.00 -8.26 5.90
C SER A 11 -31.45 -6.86 5.49
N PRO A 12 -32.63 -6.70 4.89
CA PRO A 12 -33.24 -5.39 4.60
C PRO A 12 -33.42 -4.50 5.84
N ASN A 13 -33.56 -5.12 7.03
CA ASN A 13 -33.64 -4.43 8.31
C ASN A 13 -32.28 -3.98 8.86
N GLY A 14 -31.18 -4.28 8.16
CA GLY A 14 -29.83 -3.98 8.60
C GLY A 14 -29.25 -4.96 9.62
N ASN A 15 -29.97 -6.04 9.97
CA ASN A 15 -29.44 -7.07 10.84
C ASN A 15 -28.46 -7.96 10.10
N CYS A 16 -27.48 -8.49 10.83
CA CYS A 16 -26.49 -9.44 10.31
C CYS A 16 -26.66 -10.81 10.93
N LEU A 17 -26.40 -11.86 10.12
CA LEU A 17 -26.43 -13.23 10.58
C LEU A 17 -25.11 -13.60 11.25
N PHE A 18 -25.23 -14.15 12.48
CA PHE A 18 -24.12 -14.78 13.20
C PHE A 18 -24.50 -16.22 13.57
N CYS A 19 -23.54 -17.12 13.48
CA CYS A 19 -23.67 -18.52 13.88
C CYS A 19 -22.76 -18.79 15.08
N ARG A 20 -23.27 -19.51 16.10
CA ARG A 20 -22.50 -19.84 17.30
C ARG A 20 -21.72 -21.11 17.05
N ARG A 21 -20.42 -21.06 17.28
CA ARG A 21 -19.50 -22.18 17.10
C ARG A 21 -19.63 -23.20 18.23
N THR A 22 -19.59 -24.48 17.89
CA THR A 22 -19.60 -25.60 18.87
C THR A 22 -18.28 -25.77 19.60
N ASP A 23 -17.16 -25.22 19.08
CA ASP A 23 -15.84 -25.31 19.70
C ASP A 23 -15.60 -24.26 20.81
N GLY A 24 -16.59 -23.45 21.13
CA GLY A 24 -16.53 -22.47 22.21
C GLY A 24 -15.85 -21.13 21.84
N LEU A 25 -15.46 -20.92 20.59
CA LEU A 25 -14.84 -19.67 20.13
C LEU A 25 -15.84 -18.53 19.91
N GLY A 26 -17.10 -18.71 20.30
CA GLY A 26 -18.13 -17.68 20.27
C GLY A 26 -18.92 -17.64 18.96
N TRP A 27 -19.38 -16.43 18.61
CA TRP A 27 -20.20 -16.20 17.43
C TRP A 27 -19.34 -15.75 16.25
N CYS A 28 -19.62 -16.24 15.06
CA CYS A 28 -18.90 -15.88 13.84
C CYS A 28 -19.86 -15.75 12.65
N ILE A 29 -19.33 -15.30 11.54
CA ILE A 29 -20.00 -15.38 10.23
C ILE A 29 -19.74 -16.74 9.61
N PRO A 30 -20.60 -17.26 8.72
CA PRO A 30 -20.32 -18.46 7.93
C PRO A 30 -19.04 -18.28 7.09
N GLY A 31 -18.15 -19.29 7.17
CA GLY A 31 -16.89 -19.23 6.42
C GLY A 31 -15.84 -20.20 6.96
N GLY A 32 -14.86 -20.52 6.11
CA GLY A 32 -13.84 -21.49 6.41
C GLY A 32 -12.64 -21.44 5.48
N VAL A 33 -11.83 -22.50 5.54
CA VAL A 33 -10.54 -22.58 4.85
C VAL A 33 -10.71 -22.90 3.37
N LYS A 34 -10.00 -22.16 2.53
CA LYS A 34 -9.97 -22.34 1.08
C LYS A 34 -9.31 -23.70 0.73
N LYS A 35 -10.00 -24.49 -0.09
CA LYS A 35 -9.46 -25.72 -0.68
C LYS A 35 -8.55 -25.40 -1.87
N ASP A 36 -7.68 -26.37 -2.21
CA ASP A 36 -6.90 -26.26 -3.44
C ASP A 36 -7.83 -26.12 -4.65
N HIS A 37 -7.43 -25.30 -5.62
CA HIS A 37 -8.19 -25.02 -6.86
C HIS A 37 -9.50 -24.21 -6.70
N GLU A 38 -9.82 -23.71 -5.51
CA GLU A 38 -10.90 -22.74 -5.32
C GLU A 38 -10.41 -21.31 -5.52
N THR A 39 -11.29 -20.42 -5.97
CA THR A 39 -11.12 -18.97 -5.76
C THR A 39 -11.56 -18.60 -4.34
N ILE A 40 -11.22 -17.41 -3.89
CA ILE A 40 -11.66 -16.90 -2.58
C ILE A 40 -13.19 -16.80 -2.51
N GLU A 41 -13.83 -16.34 -3.59
CA GLU A 41 -15.27 -16.22 -3.71
C GLU A 41 -15.96 -17.59 -3.67
N SER A 42 -15.45 -18.56 -4.42
CA SER A 42 -16.02 -19.92 -4.42
C SER A 42 -15.85 -20.61 -3.07
N CYS A 43 -14.77 -20.33 -2.35
CA CYS A 43 -14.59 -20.77 -0.96
C CYS A 43 -15.72 -20.21 -0.08
N ALA A 44 -15.94 -18.89 -0.11
CA ALA A 44 -16.96 -18.25 0.71
C ALA A 44 -18.37 -18.77 0.41
N VAL A 45 -18.71 -18.97 -0.88
CA VAL A 45 -20.00 -19.53 -1.30
C VAL A 45 -20.17 -21.00 -0.83
N ARG A 46 -19.14 -21.82 -0.96
CA ARG A 46 -19.17 -23.21 -0.52
C ARG A 46 -19.34 -23.33 0.99
N GLU A 47 -18.53 -22.63 1.77
CA GLU A 47 -18.61 -22.64 3.24
C GLU A 47 -19.97 -22.15 3.72
N CYS A 48 -20.48 -21.08 3.12
CA CYS A 48 -21.82 -20.59 3.41
C CYS A 48 -22.89 -21.66 3.18
N LEU A 49 -22.84 -22.38 2.04
CA LEU A 49 -23.78 -23.45 1.73
C LEU A 49 -23.63 -24.62 2.71
N GLU A 50 -22.39 -25.02 3.03
CA GLU A 50 -22.09 -26.14 3.95
C GLU A 50 -22.57 -25.84 5.38
N GLU A 51 -22.43 -24.59 5.85
CA GLU A 51 -22.72 -24.21 7.23
C GLU A 51 -24.15 -23.70 7.47
N THR A 52 -24.80 -23.12 6.45
CA THR A 52 -26.12 -22.51 6.59
C THR A 52 -27.20 -23.14 5.72
N GLY A 53 -26.81 -23.95 4.74
CA GLY A 53 -27.72 -24.46 3.74
C GLY A 53 -28.26 -23.41 2.76
N TYR A 54 -27.77 -22.19 2.82
CA TYR A 54 -28.21 -21.09 1.97
C TYR A 54 -27.31 -20.94 0.73
N LEU A 55 -27.91 -20.99 -0.45
CA LEU A 55 -27.19 -20.85 -1.73
C LEU A 55 -27.23 -19.41 -2.20
N THR A 56 -26.10 -18.72 -2.16
CA THR A 56 -26.00 -17.31 -2.54
C THR A 56 -25.84 -17.08 -4.04
N GLY A 57 -25.39 -18.07 -4.79
CA GLY A 57 -25.06 -17.88 -6.22
C GLY A 57 -23.76 -17.12 -6.50
N HIS A 58 -23.37 -16.20 -5.64
CA HIS A 58 -22.10 -15.46 -5.65
C HIS A 58 -21.74 -15.03 -4.21
N ALA A 59 -20.49 -14.64 -3.97
CA ALA A 59 -20.04 -14.28 -2.61
C ALA A 59 -20.58 -12.91 -2.11
N GLY A 60 -21.04 -12.06 -3.00
CA GLY A 60 -21.43 -10.69 -2.66
C GLY A 60 -20.31 -9.68 -2.98
N LYS A 61 -20.29 -8.56 -2.25
CA LYS A 61 -19.25 -7.52 -2.40
C LYS A 61 -18.11 -7.80 -1.42
N LEU A 62 -16.87 -7.63 -1.88
CA LEU A 62 -15.73 -7.65 -0.97
C LEU A 62 -15.91 -6.56 0.11
N LEU A 63 -15.85 -6.96 1.36
CA LEU A 63 -15.98 -6.07 2.52
C LEU A 63 -14.64 -5.84 3.20
N THR A 64 -13.92 -6.92 3.55
CA THR A 64 -12.62 -6.83 4.23
C THR A 64 -11.71 -7.98 3.81
N ARG A 65 -10.40 -7.75 3.92
CA ARG A 65 -9.37 -8.79 3.97
C ARG A 65 -8.48 -8.53 5.17
N ARG A 66 -8.18 -9.56 5.94
CA ARG A 66 -7.35 -9.48 7.13
C ARG A 66 -6.27 -10.55 7.09
N VAL A 67 -5.02 -10.12 7.18
CA VAL A 67 -3.86 -11.03 7.31
C VAL A 67 -3.32 -10.89 8.73
N ARG A 68 -3.44 -11.96 9.53
CA ARG A 68 -2.94 -11.99 10.91
C ARG A 68 -2.64 -13.43 11.34
N ASP A 69 -1.55 -13.61 12.09
CA ASP A 69 -1.17 -14.90 12.72
C ASP A 69 -1.18 -16.08 11.72
N ASP A 70 -0.59 -15.88 10.50
CA ASP A 70 -0.56 -16.84 9.40
C ASP A 70 -1.93 -17.21 8.78
N VAL A 71 -2.96 -16.42 9.04
CA VAL A 71 -4.29 -16.53 8.42
C VAL A 71 -4.58 -15.31 7.57
N ASP A 72 -4.94 -15.54 6.31
CA ASP A 72 -5.44 -14.56 5.35
C ASP A 72 -6.93 -14.79 5.17
N TYR A 73 -7.77 -13.97 5.82
CA TYR A 73 -9.22 -14.11 5.84
C TYR A 73 -9.90 -13.01 5.05
N THR A 74 -10.72 -13.39 4.08
CA THR A 74 -11.52 -12.47 3.26
C THR A 74 -13.00 -12.54 3.65
N THR A 75 -13.62 -11.41 3.93
CA THR A 75 -15.05 -11.30 4.23
C THR A 75 -15.78 -10.60 3.10
N PHE A 76 -16.85 -11.22 2.63
CA PHE A 76 -17.78 -10.63 1.67
C PHE A 76 -19.06 -10.18 2.37
N LEU A 77 -19.67 -9.08 1.89
CA LEU A 77 -20.99 -8.62 2.30
C LEU A 77 -22.04 -9.09 1.29
N TYR A 78 -23.03 -9.81 1.75
CA TYR A 78 -24.15 -10.27 0.94
C TYR A 78 -25.46 -9.69 1.47
N ASP A 79 -26.10 -8.84 0.66
CA ASP A 79 -27.42 -8.31 0.95
C ASP A 79 -28.48 -9.36 0.56
N CYS A 80 -29.20 -9.92 1.53
CA CYS A 80 -30.25 -10.89 1.31
C CYS A 80 -31.64 -10.23 1.31
N ASP A 81 -32.59 -10.87 0.65
CA ASP A 81 -33.95 -10.32 0.52
C ASP A 81 -34.74 -10.42 1.85
N ASP A 82 -34.46 -11.44 2.66
CA ASP A 82 -35.10 -11.69 3.94
C ASP A 82 -34.17 -12.33 4.96
N GLU A 83 -34.52 -12.29 6.25
CA GLU A 83 -33.87 -13.04 7.32
C GLU A 83 -34.29 -14.52 7.24
N PHE A 84 -33.44 -15.33 6.67
CA PHE A 84 -33.69 -16.79 6.57
C PHE A 84 -33.29 -17.54 7.84
N VAL A 85 -33.86 -18.71 8.03
CA VAL A 85 -33.48 -19.65 9.10
C VAL A 85 -32.41 -20.61 8.53
N PRO A 86 -31.12 -20.51 8.96
CA PRO A 86 -30.09 -21.37 8.44
C PRO A 86 -30.26 -22.82 8.88
N LYS A 87 -29.90 -23.75 8.00
CA LYS A 87 -29.74 -25.16 8.31
C LYS A 87 -28.30 -25.38 8.74
N LEU A 88 -28.06 -25.23 10.05
CA LEU A 88 -26.70 -25.30 10.60
C LEU A 88 -26.15 -26.75 10.45
N ASN A 89 -24.85 -26.83 10.17
CA ASN A 89 -24.08 -28.08 10.20
C ASN A 89 -23.59 -28.37 11.64
N HIS A 90 -22.73 -29.37 11.80
CA HIS A 90 -22.20 -29.78 13.12
C HIS A 90 -21.23 -28.77 13.76
N GLU A 91 -20.75 -27.79 13.02
CA GLU A 91 -19.82 -26.75 13.50
C GLU A 91 -20.54 -25.62 14.24
N HIS A 92 -21.86 -25.52 14.05
CA HIS A 92 -22.67 -24.46 14.64
C HIS A 92 -23.91 -25.04 15.32
N ASP A 93 -24.27 -24.51 16.51
CA ASP A 93 -25.42 -24.99 17.31
C ASP A 93 -26.53 -23.95 17.51
N ALA A 94 -26.28 -22.68 17.12
CA ALA A 94 -27.28 -21.61 17.18
C ALA A 94 -27.01 -20.54 16.13
N HIS A 95 -28.04 -19.76 15.80
CA HIS A 95 -27.92 -18.60 14.96
C HIS A 95 -28.70 -17.42 15.53
N VAL A 96 -28.31 -16.21 15.13
CA VAL A 96 -29.01 -14.97 15.47
C VAL A 96 -28.87 -13.97 14.32
N TRP A 97 -29.97 -13.31 14.01
CA TRP A 97 -29.95 -12.07 13.24
C TRP A 97 -29.91 -10.89 14.22
N LEU A 98 -28.86 -10.09 14.18
CA LEU A 98 -28.59 -9.06 15.18
C LEU A 98 -28.17 -7.77 14.52
N ASN A 99 -28.71 -6.65 15.02
CA ASN A 99 -28.24 -5.34 14.59
C ASN A 99 -26.76 -5.17 14.97
N PRO A 100 -25.88 -4.76 14.04
CA PRO A 100 -24.47 -4.53 14.30
C PRO A 100 -24.17 -3.66 15.52
N ALA A 101 -25.03 -2.67 15.82
CA ALA A 101 -24.91 -1.82 17.00
C ALA A 101 -25.01 -2.61 18.33
N HIS A 102 -25.54 -3.82 18.31
CA HIS A 102 -25.67 -4.69 19.48
C HIS A 102 -24.69 -5.87 19.46
N ALA A 103 -23.71 -5.88 18.56
CA ALA A 103 -22.74 -6.96 18.41
C ALA A 103 -21.95 -7.22 19.71
N ASP A 104 -21.73 -6.21 20.54
CA ASP A 104 -21.06 -6.35 21.84
C ASP A 104 -21.88 -7.14 22.87
N SER A 105 -23.16 -7.40 22.60
CA SER A 105 -24.02 -8.22 23.47
C SER A 105 -23.77 -9.72 23.35
N ILE A 106 -23.03 -10.16 22.34
CA ILE A 106 -22.63 -11.55 22.10
C ILE A 106 -21.11 -11.67 22.12
N ASN A 107 -20.60 -12.85 22.49
CA ASN A 107 -19.16 -13.14 22.40
C ASN A 107 -18.77 -13.33 20.91
N LEU A 108 -18.60 -12.22 20.20
CA LEU A 108 -18.28 -12.23 18.78
C LEU A 108 -16.81 -12.56 18.55
N HIS A 109 -16.53 -13.44 17.58
CA HIS A 109 -15.17 -13.76 17.18
C HIS A 109 -14.44 -12.46 16.73
N PRO A 110 -13.18 -12.22 17.21
CA PRO A 110 -12.48 -10.95 16.94
C PRO A 110 -12.36 -10.59 15.45
N GLY A 111 -12.29 -11.58 14.56
CA GLY A 111 -12.24 -11.34 13.12
C GLY A 111 -13.51 -10.69 12.53
N CYS A 112 -14.66 -10.81 13.21
CA CYS A 112 -15.90 -10.22 12.73
C CYS A 112 -16.05 -8.74 13.07
N HIS A 113 -15.34 -8.24 14.10
CA HIS A 113 -15.48 -6.83 14.53
C HIS A 113 -15.09 -5.85 13.42
N ILE A 114 -13.99 -6.10 12.71
CA ILE A 114 -13.55 -5.19 11.64
C ILE A 114 -14.54 -5.17 10.46
N ALA A 115 -15.18 -6.32 10.16
CA ALA A 115 -16.21 -6.39 9.12
C ALA A 115 -17.43 -5.54 9.50
N LEU A 116 -17.85 -5.60 10.78
CA LEU A 116 -18.96 -4.79 11.29
C LEU A 116 -18.61 -3.29 11.31
N GLN A 117 -17.41 -2.93 11.75
CA GLN A 117 -16.94 -1.55 11.74
C GLN A 117 -16.92 -0.97 10.32
N LYS A 118 -16.42 -1.76 9.34
CA LYS A 118 -16.45 -1.38 7.94
C LYS A 118 -17.88 -1.16 7.43
N MET A 119 -18.79 -2.07 7.78
CA MET A 119 -20.20 -1.96 7.38
C MET A 119 -20.89 -0.79 8.06
N ALA A 120 -20.54 -0.47 9.32
CA ALA A 120 -21.06 0.66 10.09
C ALA A 120 -20.52 2.03 9.66
N GLY A 121 -19.62 2.07 8.68
CA GLY A 121 -19.02 3.31 8.17
C GLY A 121 -17.89 3.82 9.04
N MET A 122 -16.75 3.10 9.03
CA MET A 122 -15.51 3.55 9.68
C MET A 122 -15.16 4.97 9.26
N ASN A 123 -14.67 5.76 10.19
CA ASN A 123 -14.11 7.07 9.87
C ASN A 123 -12.77 6.94 9.13
N GLU A 124 -12.26 8.04 8.60
CA GLU A 124 -11.07 8.08 7.76
C GLU A 124 -9.82 7.53 8.45
N LEU A 125 -9.62 7.84 9.73
CA LEU A 125 -8.46 7.37 10.50
C LEU A 125 -8.54 5.87 10.77
N GLU A 126 -9.73 5.36 11.08
CA GLU A 126 -9.99 3.94 11.29
C GLU A 126 -9.75 3.14 10.02
N LEU A 127 -10.25 3.62 8.87
CA LEU A 127 -9.99 3.01 7.56
C LEU A 127 -8.49 2.99 7.24
N ALA A 128 -7.81 4.12 7.41
CA ALA A 128 -6.38 4.21 7.15
C ALA A 128 -5.57 3.28 8.06
N THR A 129 -5.95 3.18 9.33
CA THR A 129 -5.33 2.28 10.30
C THR A 129 -5.53 0.82 9.89
N ALA A 130 -6.74 0.44 9.50
CA ALA A 130 -7.06 -0.92 9.07
C ALA A 130 -6.35 -1.31 7.76
N ILE A 131 -6.15 -0.37 6.82
CA ILE A 131 -5.34 -0.59 5.62
C ILE A 131 -3.87 -0.82 6.00
N ARG A 132 -3.31 0.04 6.86
CA ARG A 132 -1.93 -0.07 7.35
C ARG A 132 -1.68 -1.43 8.00
N ASP A 133 -2.59 -1.86 8.85
CA ASP A 133 -2.46 -3.09 9.64
C ASP A 133 -2.82 -4.36 8.84
N GLY A 134 -3.18 -4.20 7.55
CA GLY A 134 -3.55 -5.31 6.65
C GLY A 134 -4.91 -5.94 6.99
N GLU A 135 -5.74 -5.26 7.75
CA GLU A 135 -7.10 -5.68 8.09
C GLU A 135 -8.08 -5.36 6.96
N LEU A 136 -7.79 -4.33 6.18
CA LEU A 136 -8.50 -3.98 4.95
C LEU A 136 -7.55 -4.02 3.76
N VAL A 137 -8.10 -4.36 2.60
CA VAL A 137 -7.39 -4.27 1.32
C VAL A 137 -7.10 -2.82 0.94
N SER A 138 -6.04 -2.60 0.17
CA SER A 138 -5.71 -1.32 -0.44
C SER A 138 -6.06 -1.35 -1.93
N PRO A 139 -6.73 -0.35 -2.50
CA PRO A 139 -7.27 0.85 -1.85
C PRO A 139 -8.62 0.65 -1.16
N GLN A 140 -9.02 1.65 -0.35
CA GLN A 140 -10.39 1.83 0.14
C GLN A 140 -10.91 3.21 -0.29
N TYR A 141 -12.23 3.38 -0.25
CA TYR A 141 -12.86 4.65 -0.61
C TYR A 141 -13.73 5.15 0.53
N ILE A 142 -13.65 6.44 0.78
CA ILE A 142 -14.58 7.18 1.63
C ILE A 142 -15.07 8.37 0.81
N GLU A 143 -16.38 8.39 0.50
CA GLU A 143 -16.96 9.34 -0.44
C GLU A 143 -16.17 9.32 -1.78
N ASN A 144 -15.58 10.45 -2.15
CA ASN A 144 -14.80 10.63 -3.39
C ASN A 144 -13.27 10.52 -3.17
N VAL A 145 -12.83 10.19 -1.95
CA VAL A 145 -11.42 10.09 -1.60
C VAL A 145 -10.97 8.63 -1.63
N MET A 146 -9.89 8.35 -2.36
CA MET A 146 -9.21 7.07 -2.33
C MET A 146 -8.17 7.07 -1.20
N LEU A 147 -8.22 6.09 -0.33
CA LEU A 147 -7.18 5.78 0.65
C LEU A 147 -6.35 4.61 0.14
N VAL A 148 -5.08 4.83 -0.09
CA VAL A 148 -4.19 3.82 -0.70
C VAL A 148 -2.84 3.79 0.01
N ASP A 149 -2.31 2.57 0.24
CA ASP A 149 -1.01 2.36 0.89
C ASP A 149 0.12 2.62 -0.10
N MET A 150 0.98 3.61 0.19
CA MET A 150 2.06 4.04 -0.69
C MET A 150 3.40 4.10 0.06
N ARG A 151 4.46 3.62 -0.60
CA ARG A 151 5.83 3.78 -0.12
C ARG A 151 6.27 5.23 -0.27
N ILE A 152 6.76 5.81 0.83
CA ILE A 152 7.31 7.16 0.83
C ILE A 152 8.80 7.11 0.54
N SER A 153 9.53 6.17 1.14
CA SER A 153 10.97 6.07 1.01
C SER A 153 11.44 4.65 1.32
N GLY A 154 12.64 4.32 0.88
CA GLY A 154 13.37 3.12 1.32
C GLY A 154 14.66 3.50 2.03
N THR A 155 15.32 2.51 2.62
CA THR A 155 16.67 2.60 3.18
C THR A 155 17.65 1.68 2.45
N GLY A 156 18.92 1.75 2.81
CA GLY A 156 19.97 1.04 2.11
C GLY A 156 20.35 1.71 0.79
N PHE A 157 20.75 0.90 -0.18
CA PHE A 157 21.22 1.38 -1.47
C PHE A 157 20.13 1.42 -2.52
N SER A 158 20.19 2.44 -3.37
CA SER A 158 19.49 2.51 -4.64
C SER A 158 20.33 3.22 -5.69
N TYR A 159 20.02 3.03 -6.97
CA TYR A 159 20.77 3.62 -8.07
C TYR A 159 19.91 4.59 -8.88
N ARG A 160 20.47 5.75 -9.20
CA ARG A 160 19.88 6.80 -10.05
C ARG A 160 20.56 6.80 -11.42
N PRO A 161 20.02 6.10 -12.42
CA PRO A 161 20.70 5.91 -13.71
C PRO A 161 21.00 7.23 -14.44
N LYS A 162 20.05 8.17 -14.40
CA LYS A 162 20.21 9.47 -15.07
C LYS A 162 21.40 10.30 -14.53
N LEU A 163 21.79 10.06 -13.28
CA LEU A 163 22.87 10.80 -12.61
C LEU A 163 24.15 9.95 -12.49
N ASN A 164 24.12 8.69 -12.92
CA ASN A 164 25.18 7.72 -12.66
C ASN A 164 25.60 7.71 -11.19
N GLU A 165 24.61 7.64 -10.29
CA GLU A 165 24.80 7.88 -8.87
C GLU A 165 24.13 6.78 -8.05
N TRP A 166 24.86 6.21 -7.10
CA TRP A 166 24.32 5.41 -6.02
C TRP A 166 23.87 6.32 -4.88
N VAL A 167 22.72 6.01 -4.29
CA VAL A 167 22.22 6.69 -3.10
C VAL A 167 22.14 5.70 -1.96
N TYR A 168 22.68 6.09 -0.82
CA TYR A 168 22.56 5.34 0.43
C TYR A 168 21.81 6.13 1.47
N ARG A 169 20.73 5.54 1.99
CA ARG A 169 19.90 6.07 3.08
C ARG A 169 20.05 5.19 4.31
N ARG A 170 20.47 5.80 5.42
CA ARG A 170 20.60 5.09 6.69
C ARG A 170 19.24 4.87 7.35
N ASP A 171 18.98 3.67 7.84
CA ASP A 171 17.82 3.31 8.64
C ASP A 171 17.72 4.20 9.90
N THR A 172 18.85 4.45 10.56
CA THR A 172 18.97 5.33 11.74
C THR A 172 18.57 6.79 11.50
N VAL A 173 18.36 7.19 10.24
CA VAL A 173 17.88 8.52 9.85
C VAL A 173 16.46 8.46 9.31
N TYR A 174 16.17 7.50 8.42
CA TYR A 174 14.93 7.47 7.65
C TYR A 174 13.83 6.64 8.32
N LEU A 175 14.14 5.71 9.25
CA LEU A 175 13.11 4.97 10.01
C LEU A 175 12.83 5.58 11.39
N THR A 176 13.13 6.85 11.59
CA THR A 176 12.95 7.55 12.86
C THR A 176 11.58 8.23 12.95
N PRO A 177 11.02 8.39 14.16
CA PRO A 177 9.80 9.17 14.36
C PRO A 177 9.89 10.60 13.81
N GLU A 178 11.09 11.19 13.85
CA GLU A 178 11.34 12.53 13.31
C GLU A 178 11.15 12.57 11.78
N PHE A 179 11.69 11.60 11.04
CA PHE A 179 11.49 11.52 9.60
C PHE A 179 10.05 11.18 9.26
N LEU A 180 9.41 10.26 9.97
CA LEU A 180 7.98 9.95 9.81
C LEU A 180 7.12 11.22 10.00
N GLY A 181 7.43 12.03 11.01
CA GLY A 181 6.74 13.30 11.21
C GLY A 181 6.85 14.26 10.02
N ARG A 182 8.02 14.27 9.33
CA ARG A 182 8.22 15.07 8.11
C ARG A 182 7.47 14.55 6.90
N CYS A 183 7.12 13.26 6.90
CA CYS A 183 6.34 12.64 5.83
C CYS A 183 4.83 12.87 5.96
N SER A 184 4.36 13.33 7.12
CA SER A 184 2.94 13.60 7.34
C SER A 184 2.52 14.88 6.64
N GLY A 185 1.43 14.83 5.87
CA GLY A 185 0.86 15.98 5.17
C GLY A 185 1.61 16.41 3.91
N ILE A 186 2.64 15.67 3.46
CA ILE A 186 3.32 16.01 2.20
C ILE A 186 2.35 15.90 1.03
N PRO A 187 2.44 16.80 0.04
CA PRO A 187 1.63 16.73 -1.16
C PRO A 187 2.02 15.52 -2.01
N ILE A 188 1.01 14.89 -2.61
CA ILE A 188 1.17 13.83 -3.60
C ILE A 188 0.87 14.42 -4.97
N ILE A 189 1.73 14.16 -5.93
CA ILE A 189 1.64 14.70 -7.29
C ILE A 189 1.76 13.60 -8.34
N LEU A 190 1.31 13.88 -9.56
CA LEU A 190 1.62 13.07 -10.74
C LEU A 190 2.89 13.63 -11.37
N GLU A 191 3.93 12.78 -11.47
CA GLU A 191 5.24 13.11 -12.00
C GLU A 191 5.96 14.26 -11.27
N HIS A 192 7.28 14.25 -11.28
CA HIS A 192 8.08 15.33 -10.69
C HIS A 192 7.97 16.61 -11.52
N PRO A 193 7.95 17.81 -10.87
CA PRO A 193 8.04 19.07 -11.59
C PRO A 193 9.47 19.27 -12.12
N SER A 194 9.61 19.96 -13.25
CA SER A 194 10.91 20.33 -13.82
C SER A 194 11.79 21.14 -12.88
N THR A 195 11.16 21.87 -11.96
CA THR A 195 11.82 22.69 -10.93
C THR A 195 12.40 21.87 -9.77
N GLN A 196 12.22 20.56 -9.74
CA GLN A 196 12.61 19.62 -8.67
C GLN A 196 11.91 19.83 -7.32
N ILE A 197 11.43 21.03 -7.02
CA ILE A 197 10.64 21.39 -5.84
C ILE A 197 9.36 22.08 -6.27
N LEU A 198 8.29 21.89 -5.49
CA LEU A 198 7.01 22.55 -5.76
C LEU A 198 7.09 24.03 -5.44
N ASN A 199 6.72 24.86 -6.41
CA ASN A 199 6.40 26.26 -6.20
C ASN A 199 4.87 26.45 -6.18
N SER A 200 4.38 27.67 -5.97
CA SER A 200 2.94 27.97 -5.89
C SER A 200 2.18 27.59 -7.16
N ASP A 201 2.79 27.76 -8.33
CA ASP A 201 2.15 27.50 -9.62
C ASP A 201 2.07 25.98 -9.90
N GLU A 202 3.15 25.25 -9.61
CA GLU A 202 3.21 23.80 -9.72
C GLU A 202 2.29 23.11 -8.69
N PHE A 203 2.23 23.63 -7.46
CA PHE A 203 1.39 23.11 -6.40
C PHE A 203 -0.08 23.07 -6.84
N SER A 204 -0.61 24.18 -7.31
CA SER A 204 -2.02 24.30 -7.72
C SER A 204 -2.40 23.40 -8.90
N LYS A 205 -1.44 23.04 -9.75
CA LYS A 205 -1.67 22.24 -10.97
C LYS A 205 -1.44 20.74 -10.76
N ARG A 206 -0.53 20.35 -9.86
CA ARG A 206 -0.02 18.98 -9.77
C ARG A 206 -0.50 18.21 -8.57
N VAL A 207 -0.90 18.88 -7.48
CA VAL A 207 -1.29 18.17 -6.26
C VAL A 207 -2.59 17.42 -6.49
N VAL A 208 -2.51 16.11 -6.33
CA VAL A 208 -3.64 15.18 -6.49
C VAL A 208 -4.10 14.60 -5.16
N GLY A 209 -3.28 14.75 -4.11
CA GLY A 209 -3.56 14.19 -2.80
C GLY A 209 -2.56 14.62 -1.74
N THR A 210 -2.67 14.01 -0.56
CA THR A 210 -1.78 14.24 0.58
C THR A 210 -1.45 12.92 1.27
N MET A 211 -0.25 12.85 1.85
CA MET A 211 0.17 11.71 2.65
C MET A 211 -0.41 11.80 4.07
N PHE A 212 -0.92 10.68 4.53
CA PHE A 212 -1.52 10.52 5.84
C PHE A 212 -0.94 9.29 6.54
N LEU A 213 -0.87 9.29 7.86
CA LEU A 213 -0.47 8.16 8.69
C LEU A 213 0.83 7.46 8.19
N PRO A 214 1.99 8.15 8.13
CA PRO A 214 3.25 7.51 7.76
C PRO A 214 3.71 6.53 8.83
N TYR A 215 4.28 5.38 8.41
CA TYR A 215 4.72 4.30 9.30
C TYR A 215 5.90 3.52 8.70
N PRO A 216 6.73 2.87 9.54
CA PRO A 216 7.79 1.99 9.05
C PRO A 216 7.22 0.62 8.66
N LYS A 217 7.73 0.06 7.57
CA LYS A 217 7.40 -1.29 7.08
C LYS A 217 8.66 -1.97 6.58
N GLY A 218 9.25 -2.82 7.41
CA GLY A 218 10.56 -3.40 7.14
C GLY A 218 11.65 -2.33 7.08
N ASP A 219 12.38 -2.28 5.99
CA ASP A 219 13.42 -1.28 5.69
C ASP A 219 12.91 -0.06 4.91
N GLU A 220 11.59 0.11 4.84
CA GLU A 220 10.92 1.16 4.09
C GLU A 220 10.03 2.03 4.97
N VAL A 221 9.70 3.22 4.49
CA VAL A 221 8.68 4.11 5.04
C VAL A 221 7.50 4.12 4.11
N TRP A 222 6.36 3.75 4.64
CA TRP A 222 5.06 3.73 3.97
C TRP A 222 4.10 4.72 4.62
N GLY A 223 2.97 4.95 4.00
CA GLY A 223 1.89 5.75 4.57
C GLY A 223 0.63 5.62 3.75
N ILE A 224 -0.49 6.01 4.33
CA ILE A 224 -1.77 6.01 3.63
C ILE A 224 -1.93 7.34 2.90
N ALA A 225 -2.00 7.27 1.59
CA ALA A 225 -2.25 8.41 0.71
C ALA A 225 -3.75 8.68 0.60
N LYS A 226 -4.13 9.95 0.68
CA LYS A 226 -5.47 10.44 0.35
C LYS A 226 -5.43 11.04 -1.05
N ILE A 227 -6.01 10.37 -2.02
CA ILE A 227 -6.05 10.83 -3.40
C ILE A 227 -7.44 11.39 -3.71
N TYR A 228 -7.50 12.67 -4.04
CA TYR A 228 -8.75 13.39 -4.34
C TYR A 228 -9.01 13.50 -5.83
N ASP A 229 -7.95 13.62 -6.64
CA ASP A 229 -8.05 13.78 -8.10
C ASP A 229 -8.49 12.47 -8.76
N ARG A 230 -9.57 12.53 -9.52
CA ARG A 230 -10.16 11.35 -10.17
C ARG A 230 -9.22 10.69 -11.19
N ARG A 231 -8.42 11.47 -11.90
CA ARG A 231 -7.47 10.96 -12.90
C ARG A 231 -6.35 10.16 -12.22
N ALA A 232 -5.87 10.69 -11.09
CA ALA A 232 -4.87 9.98 -10.29
C ALA A 232 -5.43 8.69 -9.68
N GLN A 233 -6.70 8.68 -9.23
CA GLN A 233 -7.36 7.44 -8.77
C GLN A 233 -7.43 6.39 -9.87
N ILE A 234 -7.82 6.78 -11.09
CA ILE A 234 -7.87 5.89 -12.26
C ILE A 234 -6.46 5.38 -12.58
N ALA A 235 -5.47 6.27 -12.67
CA ALA A 235 -4.10 5.87 -12.98
C ALA A 235 -3.54 4.87 -11.96
N VAL A 236 -3.78 5.08 -10.68
CA VAL A 236 -3.33 4.17 -9.59
C VAL A 236 -4.02 2.81 -9.66
N ASN A 237 -5.30 2.76 -10.03
CA ASN A 237 -6.03 1.49 -10.15
C ASN A 237 -5.63 0.69 -11.38
N ASP A 238 -5.47 1.36 -12.52
CA ASP A 238 -5.38 0.69 -13.81
C ASP A 238 -3.94 0.33 -14.18
N PHE A 239 -2.93 1.10 -13.68
CA PHE A 239 -1.53 0.91 -14.06
C PHE A 239 -0.63 0.49 -12.90
N GLU A 240 0.40 -0.31 -13.20
CA GLU A 240 1.49 -0.61 -12.27
C GLU A 240 2.39 0.62 -12.13
N LEU A 241 2.12 1.41 -11.10
CA LEU A 241 2.86 2.63 -10.78
C LEU A 241 3.66 2.47 -9.48
N SER A 242 4.64 3.33 -9.34
CA SER A 242 5.47 3.44 -8.15
C SER A 242 5.50 4.88 -7.63
N THR A 243 6.35 5.12 -6.63
CA THR A 243 6.48 6.40 -5.95
C THR A 243 7.92 6.86 -5.89
N SER A 244 8.11 8.17 -5.93
CA SER A 244 9.43 8.80 -5.81
C SER A 244 9.34 10.04 -4.91
N PRO A 245 10.03 10.06 -3.73
CA PRO A 245 10.03 11.21 -2.85
C PRO A 245 11.04 12.27 -3.31
N SER A 246 10.67 13.54 -3.18
CA SER A 246 11.60 14.64 -3.26
C SER A 246 12.02 15.07 -1.85
N VAL A 247 13.27 14.78 -1.47
CA VAL A 247 13.85 15.17 -0.18
C VAL A 247 14.75 16.39 -0.35
N VAL A 248 14.68 17.34 0.58
CA VAL A 248 15.41 18.61 0.49
C VAL A 248 16.37 18.76 1.65
N PHE A 249 17.61 19.11 1.34
CA PHE A 249 18.70 19.39 2.26
C PHE A 249 19.05 20.88 2.20
N ARG A 250 18.71 21.66 3.24
CA ARG A 250 19.12 23.06 3.35
C ARG A 250 20.62 23.20 3.60
N ASP A 251 21.17 22.30 4.39
CA ASP A 251 22.61 22.16 4.58
C ASP A 251 23.10 20.91 3.84
N THR A 252 23.78 21.12 2.72
CA THR A 252 24.31 20.03 1.91
C THR A 252 25.51 19.32 2.58
N LYS A 253 26.10 19.90 3.64
CA LYS A 253 27.19 19.30 4.40
C LYS A 253 26.77 18.07 5.20
N VAL A 254 25.45 17.84 5.38
CA VAL A 254 24.95 16.60 6.00
C VAL A 254 25.09 15.38 5.08
N ASN A 255 25.28 15.62 3.78
CA ASN A 255 25.47 14.59 2.76
C ASN A 255 26.95 14.38 2.47
N TYR A 256 27.30 13.16 2.09
CA TYR A 256 28.66 12.81 1.67
C TYR A 256 28.62 12.27 0.24
N ASN A 257 29.45 12.85 -0.63
CA ASN A 257 29.67 12.36 -1.98
C ASN A 257 31.01 11.65 -2.05
N ILE A 258 31.03 10.45 -2.60
CA ILE A 258 32.20 9.62 -2.74
C ILE A 258 32.29 9.19 -4.20
N GLU A 259 33.38 9.55 -4.87
CA GLU A 259 33.70 9.07 -6.19
C GLU A 259 34.14 7.61 -6.09
N MET A 260 33.51 6.74 -6.87
CA MET A 260 33.80 5.30 -6.90
C MET A 260 34.86 5.00 -7.98
N GLU A 261 35.54 3.87 -7.85
CA GLU A 261 36.61 3.46 -8.79
C GLU A 261 36.13 3.27 -10.23
N ASP A 262 34.84 2.98 -10.42
CA ASP A 262 34.20 2.80 -11.73
C ASP A 262 33.70 4.12 -12.35
N GLY A 263 33.96 5.25 -11.70
CA GLY A 263 33.52 6.57 -12.13
C GLY A 263 32.07 6.92 -11.78
N SER A 264 31.35 6.05 -11.06
CA SER A 264 30.06 6.39 -10.48
C SER A 264 30.23 7.17 -9.19
N ASN A 265 29.17 7.87 -8.74
CA ASN A 265 29.15 8.56 -7.46
C ASN A 265 28.31 7.80 -6.44
N LEU A 266 28.73 7.83 -5.17
CA LEU A 266 27.93 7.40 -4.04
C LEU A 266 27.54 8.62 -3.20
N LEU A 267 26.25 8.92 -3.19
CA LEU A 267 25.65 9.91 -2.30
C LEU A 267 25.17 9.22 -1.03
N VAL A 268 25.80 9.49 0.10
CA VAL A 268 25.29 9.12 1.43
C VAL A 268 24.44 10.26 1.93
N GLU A 269 23.12 10.07 1.91
CA GLU A 269 22.18 11.10 2.35
C GLU A 269 22.13 11.17 3.89
N GLY A 270 22.24 12.38 4.39
CA GLY A 270 22.07 12.70 5.81
C GLY A 270 20.60 12.91 6.19
N ASN A 271 20.38 13.68 7.26
CA ASN A 271 19.03 14.00 7.72
C ASN A 271 18.43 15.11 6.83
N PRO A 272 17.37 14.85 6.04
CA PRO A 272 16.77 15.86 5.18
C PRO A 272 16.05 16.92 6.02
N SER A 273 16.09 18.17 5.55
CA SER A 273 15.41 19.28 6.22
C SER A 273 13.89 19.16 6.13
N PHE A 274 13.37 18.69 5.00
CA PHE A 274 11.96 18.36 4.80
C PHE A 274 11.78 17.43 3.59
N VAL A 275 10.60 16.87 3.45
CA VAL A 275 10.15 16.13 2.26
C VAL A 275 9.20 17.05 1.51
N ASP A 276 9.55 17.42 0.28
CA ASP A 276 8.81 18.41 -0.50
C ASP A 276 7.51 17.83 -1.06
N HIS A 277 7.60 16.65 -1.68
CA HIS A 277 6.46 15.95 -2.25
C HIS A 277 6.75 14.45 -2.42
N LEU A 278 5.70 13.70 -2.68
CA LEU A 278 5.76 12.33 -3.19
C LEU A 278 5.17 12.30 -4.59
N ALA A 279 5.97 11.97 -5.59
CA ALA A 279 5.49 11.79 -6.96
C ALA A 279 5.02 10.35 -7.18
N ILE A 280 3.86 10.20 -7.83
CA ILE A 280 3.41 8.95 -8.47
C ILE A 280 4.06 8.93 -9.85
N CYS A 281 4.78 7.86 -10.19
CA CYS A 281 5.54 7.72 -11.42
C CYS A 281 5.59 6.25 -11.88
N GLU A 282 6.02 6.02 -13.12
CA GLU A 282 6.13 4.66 -13.67
C GLU A 282 7.09 3.80 -12.84
N LYS A 283 8.25 4.34 -12.46
CA LYS A 283 9.27 3.65 -11.65
C LYS A 283 9.87 4.61 -10.64
N GLY A 284 9.96 4.17 -9.41
CA GLY A 284 10.60 4.88 -8.32
C GLY A 284 12.05 4.41 -8.11
N VAL A 285 12.89 5.31 -7.59
CA VAL A 285 14.28 4.98 -7.22
C VAL A 285 14.33 3.79 -6.24
N TRP A 286 13.34 3.70 -5.35
CA TRP A 286 13.28 2.66 -4.33
C TRP A 286 12.68 1.33 -4.80
N ASP A 287 12.31 1.20 -6.06
CA ASP A 287 12.06 -0.11 -6.69
C ASP A 287 13.36 -0.91 -6.90
N LYS A 288 14.52 -0.26 -6.68
CA LYS A 288 15.86 -0.87 -6.73
C LYS A 288 16.12 -1.63 -8.04
N GLY A 289 15.59 -1.11 -9.16
CA GLY A 289 15.70 -1.71 -10.49
C GLY A 289 14.70 -2.84 -10.79
N GLY A 290 13.83 -3.18 -9.84
CA GLY A 290 12.73 -4.14 -10.03
C GLY A 290 11.51 -3.55 -10.71
N ASP A 291 10.40 -4.29 -10.64
CA ASP A 291 9.08 -3.81 -11.07
C ASP A 291 8.57 -2.71 -10.13
N ALA A 292 7.61 -1.92 -10.63
CA ALA A 292 6.95 -0.89 -9.83
C ALA A 292 6.29 -1.50 -8.58
N SER A 293 6.67 -1.03 -7.41
CA SER A 293 6.25 -1.64 -6.13
C SER A 293 5.90 -0.62 -5.05
N GLY A 294 5.92 0.67 -5.41
CA GLY A 294 5.69 1.76 -4.45
C GLY A 294 4.22 1.98 -4.08
N ILE A 295 3.26 1.30 -4.71
CA ILE A 295 1.83 1.46 -4.45
C ILE A 295 1.19 0.08 -4.28
N ARG A 296 0.63 -0.18 -3.09
CA ARG A 296 -0.07 -1.43 -2.82
C ARG A 296 -1.50 -1.34 -3.33
N ILE A 297 -1.79 -2.15 -4.32
CA ILE A 297 -3.13 -2.42 -4.81
C ILE A 297 -3.37 -3.92 -4.68
N ASP A 298 -4.27 -4.29 -3.82
CA ASP A 298 -4.62 -5.70 -3.63
C ASP A 298 -5.60 -6.11 -4.73
N SER A 299 -5.37 -7.26 -5.37
CA SER A 299 -6.15 -7.74 -6.53
C SER A 299 -7.66 -7.86 -6.22
N GLU A 300 -7.96 -8.13 -4.96
CA GLU A 300 -9.34 -8.23 -4.48
C GLU A 300 -10.08 -6.87 -4.46
N ALA A 301 -9.33 -5.76 -4.49
CA ALA A 301 -9.93 -4.43 -4.51
C ALA A 301 -10.32 -3.97 -5.93
N THR A 302 -9.61 -4.45 -6.96
CA THR A 302 -9.80 -4.01 -8.35
C THR A 302 -10.50 -5.05 -9.23
N GLY A 303 -10.41 -6.33 -8.87
CA GLY A 303 -11.00 -7.44 -9.63
C GLY A 303 -10.27 -7.81 -10.92
N GLU A 304 -9.30 -6.98 -11.36
CA GLU A 304 -8.51 -7.20 -12.58
C GLU A 304 -7.03 -6.89 -12.34
N PRO A 305 -6.11 -7.58 -13.04
CA PRO A 305 -4.69 -7.27 -12.99
C PRO A 305 -4.43 -5.89 -13.61
N ARG A 306 -3.56 -5.10 -12.98
CA ARG A 306 -3.14 -3.80 -13.50
C ARG A 306 -2.28 -3.94 -14.76
N GLU A 307 -2.38 -2.97 -15.65
CA GLU A 307 -1.57 -2.91 -16.84
C GLU A 307 -0.15 -2.44 -16.54
N LYS A 308 0.85 -3.14 -17.09
CA LYS A 308 2.22 -2.63 -17.13
C LYS A 308 2.31 -1.54 -18.18
N ILE A 309 2.86 -0.40 -17.80
CA ILE A 309 3.16 0.64 -18.78
C ILE A 309 4.30 0.11 -19.66
N VAL A 310 3.96 -0.29 -20.88
CA VAL A 310 4.94 -0.66 -21.88
C VAL A 310 5.42 0.64 -22.54
N THR A 311 6.55 1.17 -22.08
CA THR A 311 7.21 2.28 -22.79
C THR A 311 7.56 1.82 -24.18
N ALA A 312 6.92 2.43 -25.21
CA ALA A 312 7.32 2.25 -26.59
C ALA A 312 8.81 2.63 -26.73
N LYS A 313 9.52 1.93 -27.64
CA LYS A 313 10.95 2.20 -27.93
C LYS A 313 11.24 3.70 -28.08
N PRO A 314 12.50 4.15 -27.80
CA PRO A 314 12.89 5.55 -27.50
C PRO A 314 12.64 6.61 -28.59
N ASP A 315 11.84 6.36 -29.60
CA ASP A 315 11.58 7.32 -30.68
C ASP A 315 10.24 8.10 -30.58
N GLN A 316 9.44 7.86 -29.54
CA GLN A 316 8.22 8.66 -29.33
C GLN A 316 8.05 8.88 -27.83
N GLY A 317 8.12 10.15 -27.42
CA GLY A 317 8.05 10.60 -26.03
C GLY A 317 6.94 9.92 -25.23
N GLY A 318 7.34 9.15 -24.24
CA GLY A 318 6.44 8.41 -23.37
C GLY A 318 5.77 9.35 -22.38
N HIS A 319 4.55 9.74 -22.68
CA HIS A 319 3.59 10.20 -21.70
C HIS A 319 2.83 8.99 -21.16
N LEU A 320 2.43 9.03 -19.88
CA LEU A 320 1.33 8.19 -19.40
C LEU A 320 0.19 8.28 -20.43
N PRO A 321 -0.42 7.15 -20.85
CA PRO A 321 -1.53 7.20 -21.79
C PRO A 321 -2.57 8.17 -21.25
N GLU A 322 -2.81 9.26 -21.99
CA GLU A 322 -3.79 10.25 -21.59
C GLU A 322 -5.17 9.58 -21.54
N PRO A 323 -5.86 9.61 -20.40
CA PRO A 323 -7.31 9.57 -20.44
C PRO A 323 -7.72 10.79 -21.27
N ASN A 324 -8.57 10.62 -22.28
CA ASN A 324 -8.97 11.61 -23.31
C ASN A 324 -9.51 12.94 -22.73
N LEU A 325 -8.69 13.70 -22.01
CA LEU A 325 -8.98 15.03 -21.46
C LEU A 325 -7.72 15.90 -21.61
N PRO A 326 -7.83 17.14 -22.08
CA PRO A 326 -6.69 17.98 -22.40
C PRO A 326 -5.94 18.46 -21.15
N ILE A 327 -4.65 18.14 -21.07
CA ILE A 327 -3.71 18.73 -20.10
C ILE A 327 -2.97 19.88 -20.79
N PRO A 328 -2.85 21.06 -20.19
CA PRO A 328 -2.02 22.12 -20.74
C PRO A 328 -0.53 21.76 -20.65
N GLY A 329 0.13 21.82 -21.80
CA GLY A 329 1.44 21.26 -22.09
C GLY A 329 2.61 21.64 -21.21
N GLY A 330 3.51 20.67 -21.05
CA GLY A 330 4.90 20.84 -20.67
C GLY A 330 5.74 19.80 -21.39
N ASN A 331 6.71 20.27 -22.18
CA ASN A 331 7.65 19.43 -22.92
C ASN A 331 8.75 18.92 -22.01
N GLU A 332 8.88 17.61 -21.84
CA GLU A 332 10.12 17.01 -21.31
C GLU A 332 10.41 15.63 -21.90
N SER A 333 11.71 15.34 -22.03
CA SER A 333 12.27 14.16 -22.67
C SER A 333 12.14 12.88 -21.82
N PRO A 334 11.95 11.70 -22.43
CA PRO A 334 11.66 10.46 -21.73
C PRO A 334 12.91 9.78 -21.15
N ALA A 335 12.71 9.01 -20.07
CA ALA A 335 13.70 8.13 -19.49
C ALA A 335 13.82 6.82 -20.27
N GLU A 336 15.04 6.35 -20.52
CA GLU A 336 15.28 5.03 -21.11
C GLU A 336 14.90 3.90 -20.14
N PRO A 337 14.37 2.76 -20.62
CA PRO A 337 14.06 1.60 -19.79
C PRO A 337 15.35 0.94 -19.27
N MET A 338 15.43 0.70 -17.97
CA MET A 338 16.54 -0.03 -17.37
C MET A 338 16.57 -1.49 -17.83
N GLN A 339 17.64 -1.91 -18.46
CA GLN A 339 18.05 -3.31 -18.50
C GLN A 339 18.46 -3.72 -17.08
N GLY A 340 18.13 -4.96 -16.67
CA GLY A 340 18.41 -5.48 -15.32
C GLY A 340 19.86 -5.23 -14.86
N ILE A 341 20.08 -5.26 -13.55
CA ILE A 341 21.36 -4.97 -12.90
C ILE A 341 22.50 -5.72 -13.63
N PRO A 342 23.51 -5.00 -14.16
CA PRO A 342 24.64 -5.65 -14.84
C PRO A 342 25.32 -6.67 -13.92
N PRO A 343 25.76 -7.84 -14.43
CA PRO A 343 26.37 -8.91 -13.62
C PRO A 343 27.60 -8.47 -12.79
N GLY A 344 28.27 -7.40 -13.16
CA GLY A 344 29.38 -6.80 -12.39
C GLY A 344 28.96 -6.08 -11.11
N LEU A 345 27.67 -5.77 -10.95
CA LEU A 345 27.15 -5.01 -9.81
C LEU A 345 26.84 -5.87 -8.58
N MET A 346 26.67 -7.19 -8.71
CA MET A 346 26.50 -8.07 -7.54
C MET A 346 27.74 -8.10 -6.63
N GLY A 347 28.95 -8.02 -7.20
CA GLY A 347 30.19 -7.89 -6.41
C GLY A 347 30.40 -6.51 -5.78
N LEU A 348 29.76 -5.46 -6.35
CA LEU A 348 29.80 -4.10 -5.80
C LEU A 348 28.96 -3.96 -4.53
N ALA A 349 27.84 -4.65 -4.41
CA ALA A 349 26.97 -4.59 -3.22
C ALA A 349 27.71 -5.06 -1.95
N ASP A 350 28.53 -6.10 -2.04
CA ASP A 350 29.35 -6.59 -0.92
C ASP A 350 30.49 -5.60 -0.60
N ASN A 351 31.13 -5.01 -1.60
CA ASN A 351 32.15 -3.98 -1.41
C ASN A 351 31.55 -2.69 -0.82
N MET A 352 30.35 -2.31 -1.25
CA MET A 352 29.64 -1.15 -0.72
C MET A 352 29.18 -1.36 0.72
N SER A 353 28.72 -2.56 1.09
CA SER A 353 28.38 -2.90 2.48
C SER A 353 29.62 -2.77 3.41
N GLN A 354 30.81 -3.14 2.93
CA GLN A 354 32.06 -2.96 3.66
C GLN A 354 32.47 -1.47 3.75
N LEU A 355 32.25 -0.70 2.69
CA LEU A 355 32.54 0.73 2.66
C LEU A 355 31.64 1.50 3.65
N VAL A 356 30.36 1.16 3.72
CA VAL A 356 29.44 1.76 4.70
C VAL A 356 29.84 1.43 6.13
N LYS A 357 30.23 0.19 6.44
CA LYS A 357 30.76 -0.17 7.77
C LYS A 357 32.01 0.65 8.13
N ARG A 358 32.84 1.00 7.14
CA ARG A 358 34.00 1.89 7.36
C ARG A 358 33.57 3.34 7.58
N LEU A 359 32.58 3.82 6.83
CA LEU A 359 31.98 5.15 6.97
C LEU A 359 31.31 5.32 8.34
N ASP A 360 30.50 4.35 8.77
CA ASP A 360 29.85 4.39 10.09
C ASP A 360 30.90 4.47 11.23
N LYS A 361 32.00 3.72 11.10
CA LYS A 361 33.12 3.81 12.05
C LYS A 361 33.84 5.16 12.02
N PHE A 362 33.98 5.76 10.83
CA PHE A 362 34.58 7.09 10.66
C PHE A 362 33.70 8.19 11.24
N MET A 363 32.39 8.10 10.99
CA MET A 363 31.38 9.05 11.50
C MET A 363 31.28 9.00 13.03
N ALA A 364 31.22 7.80 13.60
CA ALA A 364 31.24 7.60 15.06
C ALA A 364 32.49 8.18 15.74
N ARG A 365 33.64 8.21 15.04
CA ARG A 365 34.87 8.86 15.52
C ARG A 365 34.80 10.38 15.46
N LYS A 366 34.12 10.96 14.45
CA LYS A 366 33.95 12.40 14.32
C LYS A 366 33.00 12.98 15.38
N ASP A 367 31.91 12.27 15.69
CA ASP A 367 30.97 12.66 16.75
C ASP A 367 31.61 12.64 18.15
N LEU A 368 32.67 11.86 18.34
CA LEU A 368 33.51 11.85 19.55
C LEU A 368 34.53 13.00 19.63
N MET A 369 34.84 13.65 18.50
CA MET A 369 35.79 14.78 18.45
C MET A 369 35.12 16.17 18.51
N VAL A 370 33.80 16.23 18.47
CA VAL A 370 32.98 17.47 18.52
C VAL A 370 32.27 17.65 19.88
N ARG A 371 32.58 16.81 20.87
CA ARG A 371 32.14 16.99 22.25
C ARG A 371 33.21 17.58 23.14
#